data_6980db6cd45dc18f2311c960d53fc25b
#
_entry.id   6980db6cd45dc18f2311c960d53fc25b
#
_cell.length_a   1.000
_cell.length_b   1.000
_cell.length_c   1.000
_cell.angle_alpha   90.00
_cell.angle_beta   90.00
_cell.angle_gamma   90.00
#
_symmetry.space_group_name_H-M   'P 1'
#
loop_
_entity.id
_entity.type
_entity.pdbx_description
1 polymer ?
#
loop_
_entity_poly.entity_id
_entity_poly.type
_entity_poly.pdbx_seq_one_letter_code
_entity_poly.pdbx_strand_id
1 'polypeptide(L)'
;RLFGCINMPYINVSTSAKIEDKKKLLEEISILLSSLTNKSKRFVMAKLDDNSEMYFDDESPCCYLEIKSIGSLNPSEMAKPICNFIYEKIGIPLDKIYISFEDVPATMWAWNGRTFG
;
A
#
# COMPACT_ATOMS: atom_id res chain seq x y z
N ARG A 1 24.73 -6.38 5.71
CA ARG A 1 24.87 -5.30 5.66
C ARG A 1 23.70 -4.52 5.91
N LEU A 2 23.89 -3.41 6.10
CA LEU A 2 22.87 -2.52 6.47
C LEU A 2 21.75 -2.44 5.46
N PHE A 3 22.14 -2.45 4.21
CA PHE A 3 21.15 -2.29 3.15
C PHE A 3 20.23 -3.49 3.01
N GLY A 4 20.66 -4.66 3.44
CA GLY A 4 19.82 -5.82 3.38
C GLY A 4 18.63 -5.74 4.30
N CYS A 5 18.70 -4.87 5.32
CA CYS A 5 17.63 -4.71 6.29
C CYS A 5 16.70 -3.57 5.97
N ILE A 6 16.99 -2.77 4.95
CA ILE A 6 16.21 -1.60 4.61
C ILE A 6 15.42 -1.87 3.36
N ASN A 7 14.14 -2.11 3.52
CA ASN A 7 13.21 -2.12 2.41
C ASN A 7 12.41 -0.85 2.51
N MET A 8 12.09 -0.29 1.37
CA MET A 8 11.37 0.96 1.29
C MET A 8 9.99 0.68 0.71
N PRO A 9 9.08 0.10 1.50
CA PRO A 9 7.77 -0.20 0.94
C PRO A 9 7.01 1.06 0.62
N TYR A 10 6.28 1.01 -0.48
CA TYR A 10 5.44 2.10 -0.93
C TYR A 10 4.05 1.55 -1.17
N ILE A 11 3.04 2.26 -0.73
CA ILE A 11 1.66 1.89 -1.02
C ILE A 11 0.90 3.13 -1.48
N ASN A 12 0.18 2.97 -2.59
CA ASN A 12 -0.75 3.98 -3.07
C ASN A 12 -2.16 3.41 -2.98
N VAL A 13 -3.04 4.14 -2.30
CA VAL A 13 -4.45 3.78 -2.19
C VAL A 13 -5.24 4.74 -3.07
N SER A 14 -5.86 4.22 -4.13
CA SER A 14 -6.75 5.01 -4.98
C SER A 14 -8.17 4.53 -4.74
N THR A 15 -9.08 5.44 -4.43
CA THR A 15 -10.45 5.05 -4.15
C THR A 15 -11.42 6.13 -4.62
N SER A 16 -12.62 5.69 -5.02
CA SER A 16 -13.70 6.61 -5.35
C SER A 16 -14.43 7.10 -4.10
N ALA A 17 -14.22 6.46 -2.97
CA ALA A 17 -14.82 6.91 -1.71
C ALA A 17 -14.14 8.18 -1.22
N LYS A 18 -14.89 9.00 -0.50
CA LYS A 18 -14.33 10.17 0.14
C LYS A 18 -13.88 9.80 1.55
N ILE A 19 -12.65 10.14 1.89
CA ILE A 19 -12.07 9.77 3.18
C ILE A 19 -12.11 10.99 4.10
N GLU A 20 -12.70 10.80 5.28
CA GLU A 20 -12.85 11.90 6.22
C GLU A 20 -11.51 12.28 6.88
N ASP A 21 -10.84 11.30 7.45
CA ASP A 21 -9.58 11.55 8.14
C ASP A 21 -8.45 10.88 7.38
N LYS A 22 -7.92 11.60 6.40
CA LYS A 22 -6.90 11.05 5.49
C LYS A 22 -5.60 10.76 6.21
N LYS A 23 -5.23 11.64 7.13
CA LYS A 23 -3.97 11.48 7.85
C LYS A 23 -3.99 10.24 8.71
N LYS A 24 -5.10 9.99 9.38
CA LYS A 24 -5.24 8.80 10.21
C LYS A 24 -5.18 7.53 9.38
N LEU A 25 -5.86 7.52 8.22
CA LEU A 25 -5.84 6.35 7.34
C LEU A 25 -4.43 6.06 6.85
N LEU A 26 -3.70 7.11 6.43
CA LEU A 26 -2.32 6.94 5.96
C LEU A 26 -1.42 6.39 7.06
N GLU A 27 -1.58 6.89 8.26
CA GLU A 27 -0.78 6.40 9.39
C GLU A 27 -1.10 4.94 9.69
N GLU A 28 -2.37 4.59 9.71
CA GLU A 28 -2.78 3.23 10.03
C GLU A 28 -2.36 2.23 8.96
N ILE A 29 -2.44 2.60 7.68
CA ILE A 29 -2.02 1.68 6.63
C ILE A 29 -0.50 1.55 6.61
N SER A 30 0.22 2.59 7.00
CA SER A 30 1.67 2.49 7.13
C SER A 30 2.07 1.51 8.22
N ILE A 31 1.34 1.52 9.35
CA ILE A 31 1.58 0.57 10.42
C ILE A 31 1.30 -0.85 9.94
N LEU A 32 0.20 -1.05 9.23
CA LEU A 32 -0.14 -2.37 8.70
C LEU A 32 0.94 -2.88 7.74
N LEU A 33 1.36 -2.04 6.81
CA LEU A 33 2.36 -2.46 5.83
C LEU A 33 3.71 -2.74 6.51
N SER A 34 4.07 -1.94 7.49
CA SER A 34 5.26 -2.17 8.31
C SER A 34 5.21 -3.56 8.95
N SER A 35 4.07 -3.91 9.53
CA SER A 35 3.87 -5.21 10.15
C SER A 35 3.96 -6.35 9.15
N LEU A 36 3.31 -6.20 8.00
CA LEU A 36 3.26 -7.25 6.99
C LEU A 36 4.61 -7.49 6.29
N THR A 37 5.42 -6.44 6.16
CA THR A 37 6.73 -6.56 5.53
C THR A 37 7.85 -6.74 6.53
N ASN A 38 7.55 -6.64 7.82
CA ASN A 38 8.54 -6.70 8.90
C ASN A 38 9.60 -5.62 8.74
N LYS A 39 9.18 -4.44 8.29
CA LYS A 39 10.07 -3.30 8.10
C LYS A 39 9.61 -2.14 8.97
N SER A 40 10.54 -1.24 9.27
CA SER A 40 10.23 -0.09 10.11
C SER A 40 9.22 0.83 9.43
N LYS A 41 8.22 1.27 10.18
CA LYS A 41 7.23 2.22 9.70
C LYS A 41 7.89 3.49 9.15
N ARG A 42 9.02 3.85 9.69
CA ARG A 42 9.77 5.03 9.30
C ARG A 42 10.15 5.04 7.80
N PHE A 43 10.23 3.85 7.18
CA PHE A 43 10.61 3.74 5.79
C PHE A 43 9.42 3.45 4.86
N VAL A 44 8.20 3.41 5.39
CA VAL A 44 7.01 3.19 4.58
C VAL A 44 6.51 4.51 4.04
N MET A 45 6.34 4.60 2.74
CA MET A 45 5.69 5.77 2.13
C MET A 45 4.29 5.37 1.72
N ALA A 46 3.30 6.11 2.21
CA ALA A 46 1.91 5.85 1.89
C ALA A 46 1.30 7.08 1.23
N LYS A 47 0.53 6.85 0.18
CA LYS A 47 -0.12 7.89 -0.59
C LYS A 47 -1.60 7.55 -0.73
N LEU A 48 -2.44 8.55 -0.71
CA LEU A 48 -3.89 8.38 -0.82
C LEU A 48 -4.44 9.33 -1.88
N ASP A 49 -5.16 8.75 -2.85
CA ASP A 49 -5.95 9.50 -3.83
C ASP A 49 -7.39 9.12 -3.60
N ASP A 50 -8.12 9.94 -2.85
CA ASP A 50 -9.52 9.63 -2.56
C ASP A 50 -10.46 10.46 -3.43
N ASN A 51 -11.74 10.14 -3.37
CA ASN A 51 -12.78 10.85 -4.10
C ASN A 51 -12.46 10.93 -5.59
N SER A 52 -11.88 9.89 -6.14
CA SER A 52 -11.47 9.82 -7.54
C SER A 52 -12.60 9.28 -8.40
N GLU A 53 -12.54 9.59 -9.70
CA GLU A 53 -13.49 9.06 -10.65
C GLU A 53 -13.08 7.66 -11.02
N MET A 54 -13.81 6.66 -10.54
CA MET A 54 -13.47 5.26 -10.77
C MET A 54 -14.73 4.46 -11.02
N TYR A 55 -14.60 3.46 -11.86
CA TYR A 55 -15.71 2.58 -12.24
C TYR A 55 -15.20 1.15 -12.27
N PHE A 56 -15.84 0.29 -11.50
CA PHE A 56 -15.50 -1.11 -11.46
C PHE A 56 -16.81 -1.90 -11.51
N ASP A 57 -17.23 -2.24 -12.72
CA ASP A 57 -18.48 -2.95 -13.00
C ASP A 57 -19.74 -2.10 -12.76
N ASP A 58 -19.72 -1.24 -11.78
CA ASP A 58 -20.79 -0.28 -11.51
C ASP A 58 -20.18 0.95 -10.84
N GLU A 59 -21.04 1.85 -10.36
CA GLU A 59 -20.59 3.10 -9.77
C GLU A 59 -20.43 3.04 -8.25
N SER A 60 -20.56 1.86 -7.67
CA SER A 60 -20.37 1.75 -6.23
C SER A 60 -18.89 1.98 -5.88
N PRO A 61 -18.60 2.34 -4.63
CA PRO A 61 -17.22 2.63 -4.25
C PRO A 61 -16.29 1.45 -4.47
N CYS A 62 -15.11 1.74 -4.97
CA CYS A 62 -14.08 0.74 -5.23
C CYS A 62 -12.72 1.28 -4.84
N CYS A 63 -11.71 0.41 -4.89
CA CYS A 63 -10.38 0.76 -4.42
C CYS A 63 -9.33 -0.01 -5.20
N TYR A 64 -8.24 0.66 -5.53
CA TYR A 64 -7.08 0.03 -6.16
C TYR A 64 -5.85 0.39 -5.34
N LEU A 65 -5.11 -0.64 -4.91
CA LEU A 65 -3.89 -0.43 -4.15
C LEU A 65 -2.70 -0.92 -4.95
N GLU A 66 -1.64 -0.11 -4.94
CA GLU A 66 -0.36 -0.49 -5.54
C GLU A 66 0.68 -0.58 -4.44
N ILE A 67 1.34 -1.72 -4.33
CA ILE A 67 2.37 -1.93 -3.33
C ILE A 67 3.67 -2.27 -4.02
N LYS A 68 4.72 -1.49 -3.72
CA LYS A 68 6.04 -1.72 -4.26
C LYS A 68 7.02 -1.83 -3.12
N SER A 69 7.98 -2.72 -3.26
CA SER A 69 8.99 -2.91 -2.23
C SER A 69 10.20 -3.59 -2.84
N ILE A 70 11.35 -3.40 -2.22
CA ILE A 70 12.54 -4.16 -2.56
C ILE A 70 12.49 -5.41 -1.71
N GLY A 71 11.88 -6.48 -2.26
CA GLY A 71 11.71 -7.72 -1.50
C GLY A 71 10.64 -7.62 -0.43
N SER A 72 10.57 -8.63 0.40
CA SER A 72 9.65 -8.72 1.55
C SER A 72 8.17 -8.72 1.16
N LEU A 73 7.85 -9.07 -0.08
CA LEU A 73 6.46 -9.17 -0.50
C LEU A 73 6.05 -10.64 -0.52
N ASN A 74 4.90 -10.90 0.06
CA ASN A 74 4.27 -12.21 0.05
C ASN A 74 2.79 -11.99 -0.28
N PRO A 75 2.47 -11.77 -1.57
CA PRO A 75 1.13 -11.34 -1.95
C PRO A 75 0.01 -12.24 -1.48
N SER A 76 0.21 -13.56 -1.52
CA SER A 76 -0.85 -14.48 -1.13
C SER A 76 -1.20 -14.37 0.35
N GLU A 77 -0.26 -13.94 1.19
CA GLU A 77 -0.52 -13.77 2.62
C GLU A 77 -0.86 -12.34 2.98
N MET A 78 -0.51 -11.38 2.13
CA MET A 78 -0.75 -9.97 2.41
C MET A 78 -2.11 -9.49 1.91
N ALA A 79 -2.64 -10.13 0.88
CA ALA A 79 -3.84 -9.63 0.22
C ALA A 79 -5.04 -9.55 1.16
N LYS A 80 -5.29 -10.60 1.93
CA LYS A 80 -6.48 -10.63 2.78
C LYS A 80 -6.42 -9.61 3.92
N PRO A 81 -5.33 -9.51 4.68
CA PRO A 81 -5.27 -8.48 5.73
C PRO A 81 -5.42 -7.06 5.18
N ILE A 82 -4.86 -6.79 4.00
CA ILE A 82 -4.97 -5.46 3.41
C ILE A 82 -6.41 -5.18 2.97
N CYS A 83 -7.05 -6.14 2.32
CA CYS A 83 -8.44 -5.99 1.92
C CYS A 83 -9.35 -5.83 3.13
N ASN A 84 -9.12 -6.61 4.19
CA ASN A 84 -9.90 -6.47 5.42
C ASN A 84 -9.73 -5.10 6.04
N PHE A 85 -8.51 -4.56 6.01
CA PHE A 85 -8.24 -3.22 6.50
C PHE A 85 -9.09 -2.18 5.74
N ILE A 86 -9.08 -2.27 4.41
CA ILE A 86 -9.85 -1.34 3.59
C ILE A 86 -11.35 -1.47 3.87
N TYR A 87 -11.83 -2.69 4.01
CA TYR A 87 -13.25 -2.91 4.33
C TYR A 87 -13.59 -2.30 5.69
N GLU A 88 -12.76 -2.53 6.70
CA GLU A 88 -13.04 -2.03 8.05
C GLU A 88 -12.93 -0.52 8.15
N LYS A 89 -11.99 0.09 7.44
CA LYS A 89 -11.73 1.52 7.59
C LYS A 89 -12.54 2.37 6.63
N ILE A 90 -12.86 1.85 5.45
CA ILE A 90 -13.51 2.66 4.42
C ILE A 90 -14.88 2.09 4.05
N GLY A 91 -15.13 0.81 4.33
CA GLY A 91 -16.41 0.19 4.03
C GLY A 91 -16.54 -0.37 2.63
N ILE A 92 -15.42 -0.49 1.90
CA ILE A 92 -15.47 -1.03 0.55
C ILE A 92 -15.38 -2.54 0.62
N PRO A 93 -16.34 -3.27 0.01
CA PRO A 93 -16.33 -4.73 0.06
C PRO A 93 -15.14 -5.31 -0.69
N LEU A 94 -14.73 -6.51 -0.27
CA LEU A 94 -13.53 -7.15 -0.80
C LEU A 94 -13.55 -7.35 -2.31
N ASP A 95 -14.74 -7.60 -2.87
CA ASP A 95 -14.84 -7.81 -4.32
C ASP A 95 -14.77 -6.51 -5.13
N LYS A 96 -14.65 -5.38 -4.47
CA LYS A 96 -14.45 -4.07 -5.10
C LYS A 96 -13.05 -3.54 -4.88
N ILE A 97 -12.12 -4.40 -4.49
CA ILE A 97 -10.75 -4.02 -4.19
C ILE A 97 -9.78 -4.82 -5.06
N TYR A 98 -8.92 -4.10 -5.79
CA TYR A 98 -7.78 -4.72 -6.47
C TYR A 98 -6.50 -4.31 -5.74
N ILE A 99 -5.55 -5.23 -5.69
CA ILE A 99 -4.21 -4.94 -5.17
C ILE A 99 -3.21 -5.47 -6.19
N SER A 100 -2.24 -4.64 -6.57
CA SER A 100 -1.11 -5.11 -7.35
C SER A 100 0.15 -5.00 -6.52
N PHE A 101 1.05 -5.96 -6.70
CA PHE A 101 2.31 -6.00 -5.97
C PHE A 101 3.45 -5.98 -6.97
N GLU A 102 4.49 -5.22 -6.66
CA GLU A 102 5.68 -5.18 -7.50
C GLU A 102 6.92 -5.28 -6.64
N ASP A 103 7.71 -6.31 -6.89
CA ASP A 103 9.01 -6.49 -6.24
C ASP A 103 10.05 -5.78 -7.10
N VAL A 104 10.60 -4.68 -6.59
CA VAL A 104 11.49 -3.81 -7.35
C VAL A 104 12.93 -4.20 -7.07
N PRO A 105 13.76 -4.42 -8.12
CA PRO A 105 15.17 -4.69 -7.89
C PRO A 105 15.86 -3.51 -7.19
N ALA A 106 16.80 -3.83 -6.32
CA ALA A 106 17.51 -2.81 -5.55
C ALA A 106 18.18 -1.78 -6.44
N THR A 107 18.64 -2.21 -7.62
CA THR A 107 19.29 -1.30 -8.56
C THR A 107 18.33 -0.28 -9.18
N MET A 108 17.03 -0.51 -9.02
CA MET A 108 16.01 0.34 -9.63
C MET A 108 15.28 1.20 -8.59
N TRP A 109 15.81 1.30 -7.40
CA TRP A 109 15.22 2.09 -6.33
C TRP A 109 16.30 2.96 -5.71
N ALA A 110 16.00 4.24 -5.57
CA ALA A 110 16.95 5.19 -4.99
C ALA A 110 16.35 5.86 -3.76
N TRP A 111 17.20 6.10 -2.80
CA TRP A 111 16.86 6.84 -1.59
C TRP A 111 18.08 7.62 -1.16
N ASN A 112 17.86 8.82 -0.70
CA ASN A 112 18.92 9.70 -0.22
C ASN A 112 20.02 9.92 -1.28
N GLY A 113 19.59 10.01 -2.54
CA GLY A 113 20.48 10.35 -3.64
C GLY A 113 21.23 9.20 -4.27
N ARG A 114 20.96 7.95 -3.90
CA ARG A 114 21.64 6.82 -4.55
C ARG A 114 20.78 5.57 -4.50
N THR A 115 21.10 4.66 -5.43
CA THR A 115 20.39 3.39 -5.54
C THR A 115 20.86 2.43 -4.48
N PHE A 116 20.03 1.40 -4.24
CA PHE A 116 20.36 0.37 -3.25
C PHE A 116 21.23 -0.75 -3.81
N GLY A 117 21.39 -0.84 -5.09
CA GLY A 117 22.19 -1.88 -5.70
C GLY A 117 23.42 -1.39 -6.41
#